data_ff914ad8236a22e3bd2d0489defed646
#
_entry.id   ff914ad8236a22e3bd2d0489defed646
#
_cell.length_a   1.000
_cell.length_b   1.000
_cell.length_c   1.000
_cell.angle_alpha   90.00
_cell.angle_beta   90.00
_cell.angle_gamma   90.00
#
_symmetry.space_group_name_H-M   'P 1'
#
loop_
_entity.id
_entity.type
_entity.pdbx_description
1 polymer ?
#
loop_
_entity_poly.entity_id
_entity_poly.type
_entity_poly.pdbx_seq_one_letter_code
_entity_poly.pdbx_strand_id
1 'polypeptide(L)'
;LVEPSLKMTPQHDGKVRVAMTLDACMGKTDHRILDMLVKEKIPATIFVTARWLKHNGEALAVLMAHPDLFEIENHGENHVPAVDKPVSIYGIAAAGSEIAVVQEVEGGRQAIVAATGLQPQWFRGATAKYTTSSMATINRLGMRVAGYSVNGDGGSLLGAAMTAKHIAAAKNGDVIISHINQPTHEAGEGVVKGLLALKARGVIFARLDDPSFAPPGN
;
A
#
# COMPACT_ATOMS: atom_id res chain seq x y z
N LEU A 1 2.71 18.51 8.94
CA LEU A 1 2.32 17.18 8.45
C LEU A 1 3.40 16.16 8.74
N VAL A 2 3.00 14.96 9.07
CA VAL A 2 3.88 13.83 9.38
C VAL A 2 3.80 12.81 8.23
N GLU A 3 4.94 12.31 7.80
CA GLU A 3 5.07 11.25 6.82
C GLU A 3 5.83 10.09 7.48
N PRO A 4 5.12 9.09 8.05
CA PRO A 4 5.77 8.04 8.81
C PRO A 4 6.59 7.12 7.93
N SER A 5 7.74 6.67 8.47
CA SER A 5 8.53 5.61 7.85
C SER A 5 8.12 4.26 8.42
N LEU A 6 8.26 3.20 7.62
CA LEU A 6 8.05 1.83 8.04
C LEU A 6 9.16 0.95 7.50
N LYS A 7 9.74 0.15 8.37
CA LYS A 7 10.71 -0.90 8.01
C LYS A 7 10.40 -2.19 8.75
N MET A 8 10.82 -3.29 8.15
CA MET A 8 10.76 -4.60 8.80
C MET A 8 11.84 -4.70 9.88
N THR A 9 11.52 -5.38 10.98
CA THR A 9 12.54 -5.77 11.96
C THR A 9 13.54 -6.71 11.29
N PRO A 10 14.86 -6.41 11.34
CA PRO A 10 15.86 -7.25 10.72
C PRO A 10 15.85 -8.68 11.25
N GLN A 11 16.02 -9.63 10.35
CA GLN A 11 16.25 -11.03 10.70
C GLN A 11 17.70 -11.39 10.36
N HIS A 12 18.39 -12.06 11.28
CA HIS A 12 19.83 -12.32 11.17
C HIS A 12 20.10 -13.70 10.55
N ASP A 13 19.57 -13.94 9.35
CA ASP A 13 19.72 -15.21 8.63
C ASP A 13 20.47 -15.06 7.30
N GLY A 14 21.04 -13.88 7.03
CA GLY A 14 21.76 -13.59 5.79
C GLY A 14 20.88 -13.37 4.56
N LYS A 15 19.56 -13.41 4.71
CA LYS A 15 18.63 -13.22 3.60
C LYS A 15 18.14 -11.78 3.55
N VAL A 16 17.89 -11.29 2.34
CA VAL A 16 17.32 -9.96 2.10
C VAL A 16 15.81 -10.08 1.95
N ARG A 17 15.08 -9.35 2.79
CA ARG A 17 13.60 -9.28 2.74
C ARG A 17 13.16 -7.86 2.47
N VAL A 18 12.17 -7.73 1.59
CA VAL A 18 11.57 -6.46 1.20
C VAL A 18 10.06 -6.66 1.21
N ALA A 19 9.31 -5.68 1.69
CA ALA A 19 7.86 -5.70 1.60
C ALA A 19 7.40 -4.83 0.43
N MET A 20 6.68 -5.42 -0.53
CA MET A 20 6.05 -4.67 -1.60
C MET A 20 4.65 -4.28 -1.21
N THR A 21 4.36 -2.97 -1.22
CA THR A 21 3.01 -2.45 -0.99
C THR A 21 2.56 -1.64 -2.19
N LEU A 22 1.30 -1.83 -2.57
CA LEU A 22 0.71 -1.20 -3.74
C LEU A 22 -0.59 -0.52 -3.36
N ASP A 23 -0.69 0.77 -3.66
CA ASP A 23 -1.91 1.53 -3.44
C ASP A 23 -2.82 1.40 -4.67
N ALA A 24 -4.07 1.03 -4.41
CA ALA A 24 -5.15 0.98 -5.39
C ALA A 24 -6.14 2.11 -5.06
N CYS A 25 -5.81 3.31 -5.52
CA CYS A 25 -6.49 4.54 -5.15
C CYS A 25 -7.88 4.66 -5.77
N MET A 26 -7.91 4.75 -7.08
CA MET A 26 -9.09 4.86 -7.94
C MET A 26 -8.68 4.42 -9.35
N GLY A 27 -9.63 4.37 -10.26
CA GLY A 27 -9.34 4.01 -11.65
C GLY A 27 -9.27 2.52 -11.87
N LYS A 28 -8.65 2.14 -12.98
CA LYS A 28 -8.58 0.75 -13.45
C LYS A 28 -7.31 0.07 -12.95
N THR A 29 -7.38 -1.24 -12.78
CA THR A 29 -6.22 -2.03 -12.38
C THR A 29 -5.18 -2.12 -13.50
N ASP A 30 -3.92 -1.98 -13.14
CA ASP A 30 -2.80 -2.20 -14.03
C ASP A 30 -2.47 -3.70 -14.07
N HIS A 31 -2.91 -4.37 -15.12
CA HIS A 31 -2.71 -5.81 -15.28
C HIS A 31 -1.27 -6.18 -15.60
N ARG A 32 -0.43 -5.24 -16.04
CA ARG A 32 1.02 -5.50 -16.18
C ARG A 32 1.60 -5.91 -14.84
N ILE A 33 1.17 -5.24 -13.75
CA ILE A 33 1.62 -5.50 -12.39
C ILE A 33 0.92 -6.73 -11.83
N LEU A 34 -0.41 -6.75 -11.84
CA LEU A 34 -1.17 -7.84 -11.22
C LEU A 34 -0.84 -9.21 -11.81
N ASP A 35 -0.81 -9.31 -13.14
CA ASP A 35 -0.54 -10.58 -13.83
C ASP A 35 0.89 -11.05 -13.53
N MET A 36 1.86 -10.14 -13.46
CA MET A 36 3.24 -10.47 -13.12
C MET A 36 3.36 -10.98 -11.68
N LEU A 37 2.69 -10.34 -10.72
CA LEU A 37 2.71 -10.77 -9.33
C LEU A 37 2.19 -12.21 -9.17
N VAL A 38 1.11 -12.53 -9.88
CA VAL A 38 0.55 -13.91 -9.88
C VAL A 38 1.50 -14.90 -10.55
N LYS A 39 1.96 -14.57 -11.76
CA LYS A 39 2.85 -15.42 -12.55
C LYS A 39 4.15 -15.74 -11.82
N GLU A 40 4.77 -14.71 -11.24
CA GLU A 40 6.06 -14.82 -10.58
C GLU A 40 5.93 -15.18 -9.09
N LYS A 41 4.71 -15.32 -8.59
CA LYS A 41 4.41 -15.64 -7.17
C LYS A 41 5.08 -14.67 -6.21
N ILE A 42 4.93 -13.39 -6.46
CA ILE A 42 5.46 -12.33 -5.60
C ILE A 42 4.38 -11.89 -4.61
N PRO A 43 4.57 -12.12 -3.30
CA PRO A 43 3.67 -11.61 -2.28
C PRO A 43 3.64 -10.08 -2.26
N ALA A 44 2.47 -9.51 -2.01
CA ALA A 44 2.30 -8.06 -1.90
C ALA A 44 1.12 -7.72 -0.97
N THR A 45 1.22 -6.55 -0.34
CA THR A 45 0.12 -5.94 0.39
C THR A 45 -0.54 -4.90 -0.51
N ILE A 46 -1.85 -5.02 -0.71
CA ILE A 46 -2.62 -4.13 -1.58
C ILE A 46 -3.53 -3.27 -0.71
N PHE A 47 -3.31 -1.96 -0.71
CA PHE A 47 -4.16 -1.00 -0.01
C PHE A 47 -5.25 -0.53 -0.95
N VAL A 48 -6.50 -0.89 -0.67
CA VAL A 48 -7.65 -0.62 -1.54
C VAL A 48 -8.59 0.41 -0.92
N THR A 49 -9.14 1.30 -1.76
CA THR A 49 -10.23 2.18 -1.37
C THR A 49 -11.57 1.53 -1.64
N ALA A 50 -12.63 2.04 -0.99
CA ALA A 50 -14.00 1.64 -1.31
C ALA A 50 -14.34 1.93 -2.78
N ARG A 51 -13.85 3.05 -3.32
CA ARG A 51 -14.05 3.40 -4.73
C ARG A 51 -13.42 2.39 -5.67
N TRP A 52 -12.17 1.99 -5.40
CA TRP A 52 -11.51 0.99 -6.22
C TRP A 52 -12.26 -0.35 -6.19
N LEU A 53 -12.67 -0.78 -5.00
CA LEU A 53 -13.42 -2.04 -4.85
C LEU A 53 -14.71 -2.04 -5.68
N LYS A 54 -15.41 -0.91 -5.72
CA LYS A 54 -16.67 -0.78 -6.46
C LYS A 54 -16.49 -1.00 -7.97
N HIS A 55 -15.35 -0.63 -8.52
CA HIS A 55 -15.11 -0.61 -9.96
C HIS A 55 -14.13 -1.69 -10.46
N ASN A 56 -13.56 -2.49 -9.58
CA ASN A 56 -12.53 -3.47 -9.91
C ASN A 56 -12.84 -4.88 -9.39
N GLY A 57 -14.07 -5.32 -9.59
CA GLY A 57 -14.52 -6.63 -9.11
C GLY A 57 -13.71 -7.79 -9.66
N GLU A 58 -13.31 -7.75 -10.93
CA GLU A 58 -12.48 -8.79 -11.54
C GLU A 58 -11.09 -8.87 -10.91
N ALA A 59 -10.44 -7.72 -10.71
CA ALA A 59 -9.15 -7.67 -10.04
C ALA A 59 -9.25 -8.14 -8.60
N LEU A 60 -10.30 -7.74 -7.87
CA LEU A 60 -10.53 -8.22 -6.51
C LEU A 60 -10.68 -9.75 -6.48
N ALA A 61 -11.38 -10.33 -7.44
CA ALA A 61 -11.52 -11.78 -7.54
C ALA A 61 -10.15 -12.47 -7.70
N VAL A 62 -9.23 -11.89 -8.48
CA VAL A 62 -7.87 -12.39 -8.60
C VAL A 62 -7.12 -12.32 -7.26
N LEU A 63 -7.21 -11.19 -6.55
CA LEU A 63 -6.60 -11.05 -5.23
C LEU A 63 -7.13 -12.11 -4.26
N MET A 64 -8.44 -12.30 -4.24
CA MET A 64 -9.11 -13.26 -3.35
C MET A 64 -8.82 -14.72 -3.72
N ALA A 65 -8.52 -15.00 -4.98
CA ALA A 65 -8.13 -16.34 -5.44
C ALA A 65 -6.71 -16.73 -5.01
N HIS A 66 -5.89 -15.75 -4.58
CA HIS A 66 -4.50 -15.95 -4.17
C HIS A 66 -4.22 -15.40 -2.77
N PRO A 67 -4.88 -15.93 -1.72
CA PRO A 67 -4.67 -15.44 -0.35
C PRO A 67 -3.26 -15.73 0.18
N ASP A 68 -2.56 -16.65 -0.43
CA ASP A 68 -1.15 -16.93 -0.17
C ASP A 68 -0.21 -15.82 -0.64
N LEU A 69 -0.62 -15.04 -1.66
CA LEU A 69 0.18 -13.95 -2.21
C LEU A 69 -0.27 -12.57 -1.70
N PHE A 70 -1.58 -12.33 -1.61
CA PHE A 70 -2.10 -10.99 -1.43
C PHE A 70 -2.73 -10.76 -0.06
N GLU A 71 -2.26 -9.74 0.62
CA GLU A 71 -2.87 -9.15 1.79
C GLU A 71 -3.64 -7.90 1.34
N ILE A 72 -4.93 -7.80 1.73
CA ILE A 72 -5.78 -6.66 1.38
C ILE A 72 -5.93 -5.78 2.61
N GLU A 73 -5.56 -4.50 2.49
CA GLU A 73 -5.55 -3.52 3.56
C GLU A 73 -6.26 -2.23 3.16
N ASN A 74 -6.47 -1.32 4.11
CA ASN A 74 -7.38 -0.18 3.99
C ASN A 74 -6.67 1.07 3.45
N HIS A 75 -7.14 1.58 2.30
CA HIS A 75 -6.68 2.85 1.72
C HIS A 75 -7.74 3.96 1.82
N GLY A 76 -8.77 3.76 2.65
CA GLY A 76 -9.85 4.72 2.86
C GLY A 76 -11.06 4.48 1.97
N GLU A 77 -12.05 5.34 2.16
CA GLU A 77 -13.31 5.26 1.40
C GLU A 77 -13.19 5.93 0.03
N ASN A 78 -12.85 7.22 0.02
CA ASN A 78 -12.93 8.10 -1.14
C ASN A 78 -11.58 8.70 -1.56
N HIS A 79 -10.48 8.15 -1.09
CA HIS A 79 -9.13 8.65 -1.34
C HIS A 79 -8.98 10.10 -0.86
N VAL A 80 -9.44 10.38 0.35
CA VAL A 80 -9.30 11.68 1.00
C VAL A 80 -8.13 11.61 1.98
N PRO A 81 -7.17 12.55 1.95
CA PRO A 81 -6.07 12.54 2.90
C PRO A 81 -6.57 12.53 4.35
N ALA A 82 -6.05 11.60 5.15
CA ALA A 82 -6.48 11.39 6.54
C ALA A 82 -5.81 12.41 7.47
N VAL A 83 -6.05 13.69 7.20
CA VAL A 83 -5.53 14.83 7.94
C VAL A 83 -6.71 15.61 8.50
N ASP A 84 -6.69 15.84 9.81
CA ASP A 84 -7.79 16.47 10.56
C ASP A 84 -7.75 18.00 10.56
N LYS A 85 -7.03 18.59 9.60
CA LYS A 85 -6.91 20.03 9.38
C LYS A 85 -7.46 20.40 7.99
N PRO A 86 -8.04 21.61 7.84
CA PRO A 86 -8.60 22.04 6.55
C PRO A 86 -7.49 22.51 5.59
N VAL A 87 -6.68 21.57 5.14
CA VAL A 87 -5.55 21.80 4.22
C VAL A 87 -5.73 21.00 2.95
N SER A 88 -4.96 21.35 1.92
CA SER A 88 -4.89 20.64 0.66
C SER A 88 -3.50 20.03 0.52
N ILE A 89 -3.42 18.78 0.06
CA ILE A 89 -2.15 18.07 -0.15
C ILE A 89 -2.15 17.57 -1.59
N TYR A 90 -1.17 18.02 -2.37
CA TYR A 90 -1.09 17.73 -3.81
C TYR A 90 -2.40 18.05 -4.55
N GLY A 91 -3.06 19.15 -4.17
CA GLY A 91 -4.32 19.56 -4.76
C GLY A 91 -5.55 18.79 -4.29
N ILE A 92 -5.41 17.85 -3.36
CA ILE A 92 -6.52 17.08 -2.80
C ILE A 92 -6.90 17.66 -1.44
N ALA A 93 -8.17 18.06 -1.27
CA ALA A 93 -8.65 18.55 0.00
C ALA A 93 -8.62 17.43 1.05
N ALA A 94 -8.00 17.68 2.19
CA ALA A 94 -7.96 16.75 3.30
C ALA A 94 -9.33 16.60 3.98
N ALA A 95 -9.47 15.58 4.81
CA ALA A 95 -10.68 15.33 5.59
C ALA A 95 -11.10 16.56 6.41
N GLY A 96 -10.14 17.26 7.01
CA GLY A 96 -10.35 18.57 7.62
C GLY A 96 -10.84 18.55 9.06
N SER A 97 -11.24 17.39 9.57
CA SER A 97 -11.71 17.21 10.95
C SER A 97 -11.49 15.78 11.41
N GLU A 98 -11.53 15.55 12.72
CA GLU A 98 -11.45 14.21 13.29
C GLU A 98 -12.61 13.33 12.80
N ILE A 99 -13.83 13.84 12.80
CA ILE A 99 -15.03 13.12 12.35
C ILE A 99 -14.85 12.66 10.90
N ALA A 100 -14.36 13.53 10.02
CA ALA A 100 -14.16 13.19 8.61
C ALA A 100 -13.02 12.18 8.42
N VAL A 101 -11.98 12.20 9.25
CA VAL A 101 -10.94 11.16 9.26
C VAL A 101 -11.57 9.80 9.65
N VAL A 102 -12.38 9.76 10.70
CA VAL A 102 -13.09 8.54 11.12
C VAL A 102 -13.95 7.99 9.99
N GLN A 103 -14.70 8.87 9.30
CA GLN A 103 -15.56 8.47 8.17
C GLN A 103 -14.75 7.85 7.03
N GLU A 104 -13.61 8.44 6.68
CA GLU A 104 -12.74 7.94 5.61
C GLU A 104 -12.17 6.55 5.97
N VAL A 105 -11.69 6.38 7.19
CA VAL A 105 -11.11 5.12 7.66
C VAL A 105 -12.18 4.03 7.78
N GLU A 106 -13.30 4.33 8.44
CA GLU A 106 -14.38 3.36 8.67
C GLU A 106 -15.12 3.00 7.37
N GLY A 107 -15.30 3.96 6.47
CA GLY A 107 -15.90 3.69 5.16
C GLY A 107 -15.07 2.71 4.33
N GLY A 108 -13.74 2.85 4.36
CA GLY A 108 -12.83 1.90 3.72
C GLY A 108 -12.88 0.52 4.38
N ARG A 109 -12.84 0.48 5.71
CA ARG A 109 -12.91 -0.77 6.47
C ARG A 109 -14.20 -1.53 6.17
N GLN A 110 -15.34 -0.86 6.23
CA GLN A 110 -16.64 -1.47 5.96
C GLN A 110 -16.74 -2.03 4.54
N ALA A 111 -16.21 -1.31 3.55
CA ALA A 111 -16.19 -1.77 2.17
C ALA A 111 -15.36 -3.05 2.00
N ILE A 112 -14.20 -3.13 2.65
CA ILE A 112 -13.35 -4.34 2.61
C ILE A 112 -14.07 -5.51 3.26
N VAL A 113 -14.64 -5.33 4.44
CA VAL A 113 -15.39 -6.39 5.15
C VAL A 113 -16.55 -6.88 4.29
N ALA A 114 -17.33 -5.97 3.70
CA ALA A 114 -18.46 -6.32 2.86
C ALA A 114 -18.04 -7.10 1.60
N ALA A 115 -16.91 -6.71 0.97
CA ALA A 115 -16.46 -7.32 -0.27
C ALA A 115 -15.67 -8.63 -0.06
N THR A 116 -14.97 -8.78 1.07
CA THR A 116 -14.00 -9.86 1.28
C THR A 116 -14.28 -10.72 2.51
N GLY A 117 -15.02 -10.23 3.49
CA GLY A 117 -15.17 -10.86 4.81
C GLY A 117 -13.94 -10.71 5.71
N LEU A 118 -12.89 -10.02 5.25
CA LEU A 118 -11.64 -9.83 6.00
C LEU A 118 -11.66 -8.51 6.76
N GLN A 119 -11.06 -8.50 7.95
CA GLN A 119 -10.87 -7.29 8.76
C GLN A 119 -9.49 -6.70 8.45
N PRO A 120 -9.39 -5.49 7.91
CA PRO A 120 -8.09 -4.86 7.70
C PRO A 120 -7.44 -4.49 9.03
N GLN A 121 -6.12 -4.61 9.09
CA GLN A 121 -5.31 -4.31 10.26
C GLN A 121 -4.44 -3.07 10.05
N TRP A 122 -4.19 -2.73 8.79
CA TRP A 122 -3.37 -1.59 8.39
C TRP A 122 -4.16 -0.59 7.58
N PHE A 123 -3.83 0.68 7.78
CA PHE A 123 -4.39 1.80 7.03
C PHE A 123 -3.26 2.63 6.41
N ARG A 124 -3.38 2.94 5.13
CA ARG A 124 -2.57 3.96 4.47
C ARG A 124 -3.52 4.97 3.83
N GLY A 125 -3.47 6.22 4.30
CA GLY A 125 -4.29 7.28 3.75
C GLY A 125 -3.78 7.80 2.42
N ALA A 126 -4.66 8.42 1.65
CA ALA A 126 -4.26 9.16 0.45
C ALA A 126 -3.11 10.11 0.79
N THR A 127 -2.13 10.21 -0.11
CA THR A 127 -0.90 11.00 0.06
C THR A 127 0.11 10.47 1.08
N ALA A 128 -0.26 9.50 1.92
CA ALA A 128 0.56 8.93 2.99
C ALA A 128 1.07 10.00 3.99
N LYS A 129 0.34 11.10 4.12
CA LYS A 129 0.64 12.17 5.08
C LYS A 129 -0.49 12.32 6.09
N TYR A 130 -0.10 12.69 7.31
CA TYR A 130 -0.99 12.73 8.47
C TYR A 130 -0.67 13.93 9.36
N THR A 131 -1.51 14.14 10.37
CA THR A 131 -1.15 14.85 11.58
C THR A 131 -0.91 13.83 12.69
N THR A 132 -0.19 14.22 13.74
CA THR A 132 -0.02 13.36 14.92
C THR A 132 -1.38 12.97 15.50
N SER A 133 -2.31 13.92 15.55
CA SER A 133 -3.68 13.68 16.03
C SER A 133 -4.46 12.71 15.14
N SER A 134 -4.36 12.81 13.81
CA SER A 134 -5.07 11.87 12.93
C SER A 134 -4.49 10.46 13.02
N MET A 135 -3.18 10.30 13.19
CA MET A 135 -2.57 8.99 13.44
C MET A 135 -3.09 8.37 14.73
N ALA A 136 -3.22 9.17 15.79
CA ALA A 136 -3.81 8.69 17.05
C ALA A 136 -5.26 8.25 16.86
N THR A 137 -6.05 8.98 16.08
CA THR A 137 -7.43 8.61 15.73
C THR A 137 -7.46 7.27 15.01
N ILE A 138 -6.62 7.08 13.99
CA ILE A 138 -6.53 5.82 13.24
C ILE A 138 -6.20 4.65 14.16
N ASN A 139 -5.23 4.83 15.07
CA ASN A 139 -4.86 3.79 16.03
C ASN A 139 -6.01 3.44 16.99
N ARG A 140 -6.78 4.42 17.44
CA ARG A 140 -7.98 4.18 18.28
C ARG A 140 -9.05 3.38 17.55
N LEU A 141 -9.11 3.47 16.22
CA LEU A 141 -10.01 2.67 15.40
C LEU A 141 -9.50 1.23 15.20
N GLY A 142 -8.40 0.85 15.83
CA GLY A 142 -7.86 -0.48 15.79
C GLY A 142 -6.96 -0.78 14.59
N MET A 143 -6.50 0.25 13.87
CA MET A 143 -5.63 0.09 12.71
C MET A 143 -4.25 0.69 12.94
N ARG A 144 -3.24 0.08 12.34
CA ARG A 144 -1.88 0.59 12.32
C ARG A 144 -1.67 1.43 11.06
N VAL A 145 -1.02 2.57 11.20
CA VAL A 145 -0.68 3.41 10.04
C VAL A 145 0.52 2.80 9.32
N ALA A 146 0.36 2.54 8.03
CA ALA A 146 1.44 2.01 7.19
C ALA A 146 2.18 3.13 6.48
N GLY A 147 3.41 3.38 6.91
CA GLY A 147 4.35 4.20 6.16
C GLY A 147 5.11 3.37 5.11
N TYR A 148 6.26 3.87 4.70
CA TYR A 148 7.17 3.20 3.77
C TYR A 148 8.59 3.72 3.97
N SER A 149 9.56 3.03 3.39
CA SER A 149 10.96 3.48 3.39
C SER A 149 11.52 3.71 1.99
N VAL A 150 10.87 3.19 0.94
CA VAL A 150 11.26 3.41 -0.47
C VAL A 150 10.03 3.87 -1.25
N ASN A 151 10.12 5.06 -1.84
CA ASN A 151 9.12 5.53 -2.79
C ASN A 151 9.48 5.01 -4.18
N GLY A 152 8.75 4.00 -4.66
CA GLY A 152 9.08 3.32 -5.91
C GLY A 152 8.74 4.12 -7.15
N ASP A 153 7.55 4.71 -7.22
CA ASP A 153 7.02 5.27 -8.46
C ASP A 153 6.66 6.76 -8.41
N GLY A 154 6.94 7.44 -7.28
CA GLY A 154 6.66 8.87 -7.17
C GLY A 154 5.20 9.23 -7.42
N GLY A 155 4.26 8.51 -6.82
CA GLY A 155 2.83 8.71 -7.06
C GLY A 155 2.38 8.26 -8.45
N SER A 156 3.09 7.29 -9.03
CA SER A 156 2.87 6.81 -10.42
C SER A 156 3.24 7.85 -11.50
N LEU A 157 4.01 8.86 -11.15
CA LEU A 157 4.40 9.93 -12.07
C LEU A 157 5.81 9.77 -12.65
N LEU A 158 6.64 8.90 -12.07
CA LEU A 158 7.97 8.62 -12.59
C LEU A 158 7.90 7.77 -13.86
N GLY A 159 8.88 7.94 -14.75
CA GLY A 159 9.03 7.08 -15.91
C GLY A 159 9.44 5.65 -15.52
N ALA A 160 9.38 4.74 -16.49
CA ALA A 160 9.66 3.32 -16.27
C ALA A 160 11.09 3.09 -15.75
N ALA A 161 12.10 3.73 -16.34
CA ALA A 161 13.49 3.53 -15.94
C ALA A 161 13.77 3.98 -14.50
N MET A 162 13.27 5.15 -14.10
CA MET A 162 13.46 5.68 -12.76
C MET A 162 12.73 4.85 -11.72
N THR A 163 11.49 4.44 -12.01
CA THR A 163 10.72 3.56 -11.13
C THR A 163 11.45 2.23 -10.92
N ALA A 164 11.91 1.60 -11.99
CA ALA A 164 12.66 0.35 -11.90
C ALA A 164 13.93 0.51 -11.05
N LYS A 165 14.65 1.62 -11.23
CA LYS A 165 15.87 1.93 -10.46
C LYS A 165 15.56 2.07 -8.97
N HIS A 166 14.52 2.83 -8.60
CA HIS A 166 14.15 3.03 -7.20
C HIS A 166 13.81 1.70 -6.52
N ILE A 167 12.98 0.89 -7.18
CA ILE A 167 12.56 -0.40 -6.63
C ILE A 167 13.73 -1.36 -6.52
N ALA A 168 14.53 -1.49 -7.57
CA ALA A 168 15.69 -2.39 -7.59
C ALA A 168 16.76 -2.03 -6.55
N ALA A 169 16.79 -0.77 -6.10
CA ALA A 169 17.72 -0.30 -5.07
C ALA A 169 17.27 -0.61 -3.63
N ALA A 170 16.09 -1.20 -3.44
CA ALA A 170 15.60 -1.55 -2.11
C ALA A 170 16.54 -2.51 -1.40
N LYS A 171 16.69 -2.30 -0.09
CA LYS A 171 17.61 -3.04 0.78
C LYS A 171 16.82 -3.87 1.79
N ASN A 172 17.54 -4.73 2.49
CA ASN A 172 16.94 -5.59 3.53
C ASN A 172 16.14 -4.77 4.54
N GLY A 173 14.88 -5.12 4.71
CA GLY A 173 13.95 -4.47 5.64
C GLY A 173 13.14 -3.32 5.03
N ASP A 174 13.40 -2.94 3.79
CA ASP A 174 12.65 -1.86 3.17
C ASP A 174 11.20 -2.22 2.88
N VAL A 175 10.36 -1.21 3.00
CA VAL A 175 8.95 -1.24 2.58
C VAL A 175 8.79 -0.30 1.39
N ILE A 176 8.39 -0.84 0.26
CA ILE A 176 8.23 -0.10 -1.00
C ILE A 176 6.77 0.32 -1.15
N ILE A 177 6.54 1.59 -1.49
CA ILE A 177 5.24 2.07 -1.97
C ILE A 177 5.28 2.25 -3.49
N SER A 178 4.27 1.75 -4.17
CA SER A 178 3.95 2.04 -5.57
C SER A 178 2.44 1.95 -5.78
N HIS A 179 1.99 2.07 -7.03
CA HIS A 179 0.55 2.11 -7.37
C HIS A 179 0.21 1.01 -8.36
N ILE A 180 -1.01 0.46 -8.27
CA ILE A 180 -1.51 -0.60 -9.15
C ILE A 180 -2.71 -0.14 -9.99
N ASN A 181 -3.05 1.14 -9.94
CA ASN A 181 -4.29 1.68 -10.51
C ASN A 181 -4.07 2.68 -11.65
N GLN A 182 -2.89 2.68 -12.27
CA GLN A 182 -2.55 3.62 -13.35
C GLN A 182 -2.03 2.88 -14.59
N PRO A 183 -2.92 2.14 -15.30
CA PRO A 183 -2.50 1.27 -16.41
C PRO A 183 -1.94 2.01 -17.63
N THR A 184 -2.16 3.32 -17.74
CA THR A 184 -1.65 4.13 -18.84
C THR A 184 -0.33 4.84 -18.51
N HIS A 185 0.12 4.80 -17.26
CA HIS A 185 1.38 5.42 -16.84
C HIS A 185 2.56 4.48 -17.08
N GLU A 186 3.69 5.04 -17.48
CA GLU A 186 4.92 4.27 -17.71
C GLU A 186 5.48 3.65 -16.42
N ALA A 187 5.16 4.25 -15.27
CA ALA A 187 5.64 3.77 -13.99
C ALA A 187 5.30 2.29 -13.75
N GLY A 188 4.13 1.82 -14.19
CA GLY A 188 3.74 0.43 -14.03
C GLY A 188 4.70 -0.56 -14.68
N GLU A 189 5.25 -0.23 -15.85
CA GLU A 189 6.29 -1.02 -16.49
C GLU A 189 7.56 -1.06 -15.63
N GLY A 190 7.90 0.06 -15.01
CA GLY A 190 9.04 0.15 -14.10
C GLY A 190 8.85 -0.66 -12.82
N VAL A 191 7.62 -0.72 -12.28
CA VAL A 191 7.30 -1.57 -11.14
C VAL A 191 7.58 -3.04 -11.48
N VAL A 192 7.14 -3.49 -12.63
CA VAL A 192 7.40 -4.86 -13.12
C VAL A 192 8.90 -5.13 -13.21
N LYS A 193 9.64 -4.26 -13.89
CA LYS A 193 11.09 -4.44 -14.08
C LYS A 193 11.85 -4.41 -12.75
N GLY A 194 11.49 -3.51 -11.84
CA GLY A 194 12.13 -3.39 -10.54
C GLY A 194 11.91 -4.62 -9.66
N LEU A 195 10.69 -5.13 -9.62
CA LEU A 195 10.37 -6.33 -8.84
C LEU A 195 11.05 -7.58 -9.41
N LEU A 196 11.09 -7.72 -10.74
CA LEU A 196 11.81 -8.83 -11.37
C LEU A 196 13.31 -8.76 -11.08
N ALA A 197 13.91 -7.57 -11.02
CA ALA A 197 15.32 -7.40 -10.66
C ALA A 197 15.56 -7.83 -9.20
N LEU A 198 14.69 -7.47 -8.27
CA LEU A 198 14.77 -7.92 -6.88
C LEU A 198 14.65 -9.45 -6.77
N LYS A 199 13.70 -10.03 -7.47
CA LYS A 199 13.51 -11.48 -7.50
C LYS A 199 14.75 -12.19 -8.04
N ALA A 200 15.33 -11.69 -9.13
CA ALA A 200 16.53 -12.25 -9.74
C ALA A 200 17.74 -12.28 -8.80
N ARG A 201 17.82 -11.33 -7.85
CA ARG A 201 18.84 -11.30 -6.81
C ARG A 201 18.55 -12.19 -5.61
N GLY A 202 17.42 -12.92 -5.62
CA GLY A 202 17.04 -13.80 -4.52
C GLY A 202 16.37 -13.11 -3.34
N VAL A 203 15.85 -11.88 -3.54
CA VAL A 203 15.11 -11.17 -2.50
C VAL A 203 13.82 -11.92 -2.15
N ILE A 204 13.56 -12.04 -0.86
CA ILE A 204 12.31 -12.61 -0.32
C ILE A 204 11.33 -11.47 -0.13
N PHE A 205 10.13 -11.61 -0.68
CA PHE A 205 9.07 -10.61 -0.50
C PHE A 205 8.18 -10.99 0.68
N ALA A 206 7.97 -10.02 1.59
CA ALA A 206 7.12 -10.17 2.75
C ALA A 206 5.85 -9.31 2.60
N ARG A 207 4.82 -9.66 3.36
CA ARG A 207 3.60 -8.85 3.50
C ARG A 207 3.60 -8.18 4.86
N LEU A 208 2.73 -7.18 5.07
CA LEU A 208 2.66 -6.49 6.36
C LEU A 208 2.04 -7.35 7.47
N ASP A 209 1.39 -8.46 7.13
CA ASP A 209 0.92 -9.44 8.12
C ASP A 209 2.02 -10.41 8.58
N ASP A 210 3.24 -10.25 8.07
CA ASP A 210 4.40 -11.03 8.52
C ASP A 210 4.77 -10.65 9.96
N PRO A 211 5.19 -11.64 10.80
CA PRO A 211 5.61 -11.35 12.18
C PRO A 211 6.71 -10.31 12.34
N SER A 212 7.53 -10.08 11.32
CA SER A 212 8.56 -9.03 11.32
C SER A 212 8.00 -7.61 11.44
N PHE A 213 6.70 -7.42 11.24
CA PHE A 213 5.99 -6.16 11.47
C PHE A 213 5.20 -6.16 12.78
N ALA A 214 5.30 -7.21 13.60
CA ALA A 214 4.62 -7.22 14.89
C ALA A 214 5.12 -6.07 15.77
N PRO A 215 4.25 -5.46 16.61
CA PRO A 215 4.68 -4.42 17.53
C PRO A 215 5.80 -4.95 18.44
N PRO A 216 6.85 -4.13 18.71
CA PRO A 216 7.88 -4.54 19.66
C PRO A 216 7.29 -4.66 21.06
N GLY A 217 7.64 -5.72 21.77
CA GLY A 217 7.48 -5.84 23.21
C GLY A 217 6.04 -5.91 23.73
N ASN A 218 5.40 -7.02 23.52
CA ASN A 218 4.35 -7.46 24.43
C ASN A 218 4.92 -8.50 25.37
#